data_28f6509d91b4856a28abe2fa4f140faa
#
_entry.id   28f6509d91b4856a28abe2fa4f140faa
#
_cell.length_a   1.000
_cell.length_b   1.000
_cell.length_c   1.000
_cell.angle_alpha   90.00
_cell.angle_beta   90.00
_cell.angle_gamma   90.00
#
_symmetry.space_group_name_H-M   'P 1'
#
loop_
_entity.id
_entity.type
_entity.pdbx_description
1 polymer ?
#
loop_
_entity_poly.entity_id
_entity_poly.type
_entity_poly.pdbx_seq_one_letter_code
_entity_poly.pdbx_strand_id
1 'polypeptide(L)'
;TLLHDDIMDNAAVRRGKPAVHRKWGVNSAILSGDAMMIYSYRLLEQADPAILPRIFRIFNDTSLKVCEGQQYDMDFEALERVPMEDYLHMISLKTAVLLAGAAVIGAVCGGASQEDCDRIYTFATELGMAFQIRDDILDSYGTQDSLGKKIGGDITEGKKTFLTTAAMELSLIH
;
A
#
# COMPACT_ATOMS: atom_id res chain seq x y z
N THR A 1 -1.36 0.07 -9.03
CA THR A 1 -0.29 -0.24 -8.06
C THR A 1 -0.03 -1.74 -7.95
N LEU A 2 -0.98 -2.59 -7.53
CA LEU A 2 -0.75 -4.02 -7.26
C LEU A 2 -0.07 -4.81 -8.39
N LEU A 3 -0.30 -4.48 -9.68
CA LEU A 3 0.36 -5.16 -10.77
C LEU A 3 1.85 -4.81 -10.86
N HIS A 4 2.18 -3.55 -10.64
CA HIS A 4 3.58 -3.09 -10.60
C HIS A 4 4.29 -3.62 -9.34
N ASP A 5 3.62 -3.60 -8.21
CA ASP A 5 4.07 -4.17 -6.95
C ASP A 5 4.43 -5.67 -7.09
N ASP A 6 3.54 -6.48 -7.69
CA ASP A 6 3.81 -7.88 -7.97
C ASP A 6 5.06 -8.11 -8.85
N ILE A 7 5.39 -7.16 -9.75
CA ILE A 7 6.60 -7.24 -10.57
C ILE A 7 7.83 -6.94 -9.74
N MET A 8 7.78 -5.87 -8.94
CA MET A 8 8.88 -5.39 -8.09
C MET A 8 9.23 -6.47 -7.05
N ASP A 9 8.21 -7.03 -6.41
CA ASP A 9 8.34 -8.11 -5.43
C ASP A 9 8.56 -9.50 -6.05
N ASN A 10 8.60 -9.61 -7.37
CA ASN A 10 8.70 -10.89 -8.08
C ASN A 10 7.65 -11.94 -7.60
N ALA A 11 6.48 -11.48 -7.18
CA ALA A 11 5.44 -12.28 -6.57
C ALA A 11 4.95 -13.40 -7.51
N ALA A 12 4.88 -14.63 -7.04
CA ALA A 12 4.40 -15.76 -7.84
C ALA A 12 2.87 -15.76 -7.94
N VAL A 13 2.19 -15.36 -6.86
CA VAL A 13 0.74 -15.52 -6.69
C VAL A 13 0.13 -14.25 -6.09
N ARG A 14 -1.05 -13.87 -6.57
CA ARG A 14 -1.88 -12.81 -5.99
C ARG A 14 -3.32 -13.34 -5.80
N ARG A 15 -3.82 -13.35 -4.57
CA ARG A 15 -5.19 -13.82 -4.22
C ARG A 15 -5.48 -15.23 -4.75
N GLY A 16 -4.54 -16.16 -4.55
CA GLY A 16 -4.65 -17.56 -4.95
C GLY A 16 -4.53 -17.83 -6.46
N LYS A 17 -4.20 -16.80 -7.26
CA LYS A 17 -4.00 -16.93 -8.70
C LYS A 17 -2.58 -16.51 -9.09
N PRO A 18 -2.00 -17.06 -10.21
CA PRO A 18 -0.72 -16.57 -10.70
C PRO A 18 -0.74 -15.06 -10.90
N ALA A 19 0.30 -14.35 -10.46
CA ALA A 19 0.45 -12.92 -10.69
C ALA A 19 0.46 -12.63 -12.21
N VAL A 20 0.03 -11.42 -12.58
CA VAL A 20 -0.17 -11.05 -14.00
C VAL A 20 1.12 -11.19 -14.80
N HIS A 21 2.26 -10.75 -14.26
CA HIS A 21 3.56 -10.86 -14.92
C HIS A 21 4.02 -12.32 -15.10
N ARG A 22 3.61 -13.22 -14.22
CA ARG A 22 3.88 -14.67 -14.33
C ARG A 22 3.05 -15.31 -15.43
N LYS A 23 1.80 -14.87 -15.60
CA LYS A 23 0.87 -15.47 -16.55
C LYS A 23 1.00 -14.89 -17.96
N TRP A 24 1.23 -13.59 -18.11
CA TRP A 24 1.20 -12.88 -19.39
C TRP A 24 2.49 -12.10 -19.71
N GLY A 25 3.51 -12.20 -18.85
CA GLY A 25 4.79 -11.54 -19.01
C GLY A 25 4.83 -10.13 -18.40
N VAL A 26 6.05 -9.68 -18.10
CA VAL A 26 6.33 -8.43 -17.41
C VAL A 26 5.78 -7.21 -18.16
N ASN A 27 6.03 -7.10 -19.46
CA ASN A 27 5.58 -5.95 -20.26
C ASN A 27 4.04 -5.83 -20.27
N SER A 28 3.32 -6.98 -20.34
CA SER A 28 1.86 -6.99 -20.28
C SER A 28 1.36 -6.52 -18.92
N ALA A 29 2.04 -6.88 -17.83
CA ALA A 29 1.68 -6.45 -16.48
C ALA A 29 1.92 -4.94 -16.29
N ILE A 30 3.06 -4.41 -16.78
CA ILE A 30 3.36 -2.97 -16.76
C ILE A 30 2.27 -2.19 -17.50
N LEU A 31 2.03 -2.50 -18.77
CA LEU A 31 1.01 -1.80 -19.57
C LEU A 31 -0.40 -1.91 -19.00
N SER A 32 -0.73 -3.06 -18.39
CA SER A 32 -2.03 -3.22 -17.71
C SER A 32 -2.14 -2.31 -16.49
N GLY A 33 -1.07 -2.19 -15.70
CA GLY A 33 -1.01 -1.28 -14.56
C GLY A 33 -1.15 0.19 -14.97
N ASP A 34 -0.44 0.60 -16.03
CA ASP A 34 -0.52 1.95 -16.61
C ASP A 34 -1.93 2.24 -17.12
N ALA A 35 -2.52 1.31 -17.87
CA ALA A 35 -3.89 1.44 -18.36
C ALA A 35 -4.90 1.56 -17.23
N MET A 36 -4.75 0.78 -16.14
CA MET A 36 -5.61 0.88 -14.96
C MET A 36 -5.49 2.24 -14.28
N MET A 37 -4.30 2.84 -14.25
CA MET A 37 -4.11 4.19 -13.72
C MET A 37 -4.85 5.23 -14.57
N ILE A 38 -4.75 5.13 -15.89
CA ILE A 38 -5.49 6.02 -16.81
C ILE A 38 -7.00 5.82 -16.66
N TYR A 39 -7.47 4.59 -16.50
CA TYR A 39 -8.88 4.32 -16.24
C TYR A 39 -9.38 4.93 -14.91
N SER A 40 -8.51 4.97 -13.89
CA SER A 40 -8.86 5.63 -12.62
C SER A 40 -9.15 7.13 -12.83
N TYR A 41 -8.35 7.84 -13.64
CA TYR A 41 -8.63 9.23 -14.02
C TYR A 41 -9.96 9.38 -14.78
N ARG A 42 -10.25 8.47 -15.72
CA ARG A 42 -11.54 8.48 -16.44
C ARG A 42 -12.75 8.26 -15.53
N LEU A 43 -12.57 7.54 -14.42
CA LEU A 43 -13.63 7.39 -13.42
C LEU A 43 -13.85 8.70 -12.65
N LEU A 44 -12.77 9.42 -12.32
CA LEU A 44 -12.87 10.72 -11.65
C LEU A 44 -13.59 11.77 -12.51
N GLU A 45 -13.43 11.73 -13.84
CA GLU A 45 -14.12 12.64 -14.78
C GLU A 45 -15.64 12.55 -14.71
N GLN A 46 -16.19 11.47 -14.14
CA GLN A 46 -17.65 11.28 -13.99
C GLN A 46 -18.20 12.00 -12.75
N ALA A 47 -17.35 12.59 -11.91
CA ALA A 47 -17.79 13.31 -10.73
C ALA A 47 -18.40 14.66 -11.10
N ASP A 48 -19.22 15.21 -10.17
CA ASP A 48 -19.76 16.56 -10.31
C ASP A 48 -18.62 17.58 -10.54
N PRO A 49 -18.70 18.43 -11.57
CA PRO A 49 -17.68 19.44 -11.86
C PRO A 49 -17.35 20.36 -10.67
N ALA A 50 -18.29 20.57 -9.74
CA ALA A 50 -18.07 21.40 -8.56
C ALA A 50 -17.06 20.79 -7.58
N ILE A 51 -17.00 19.46 -7.48
CA ILE A 51 -16.11 18.74 -6.57
C ILE A 51 -14.89 18.14 -7.28
N LEU A 52 -14.92 18.02 -8.59
CA LEU A 52 -13.86 17.40 -9.39
C LEU A 52 -12.46 17.94 -9.08
N PRO A 53 -12.21 19.27 -8.99
CA PRO A 53 -10.87 19.78 -8.67
C PRO A 53 -10.36 19.32 -7.30
N ARG A 54 -11.27 19.15 -6.33
CA ARG A 54 -10.95 18.71 -4.97
C ARG A 54 -10.57 17.22 -4.95
N ILE A 55 -11.42 16.38 -5.52
CA ILE A 55 -11.13 14.92 -5.55
C ILE A 55 -9.92 14.59 -6.42
N PHE A 56 -9.70 15.33 -7.50
CA PHE A 56 -8.53 15.18 -8.36
C PHE A 56 -7.23 15.47 -7.60
N ARG A 57 -7.19 16.53 -6.79
CA ARG A 57 -6.05 16.85 -5.92
C ARG A 57 -5.80 15.73 -4.91
N ILE A 58 -6.85 15.28 -4.20
CA ILE A 58 -6.73 14.19 -3.22
C ILE A 58 -6.20 12.92 -3.88
N PHE A 59 -6.70 12.58 -5.06
CA PHE A 59 -6.27 11.40 -5.82
C PHE A 59 -4.79 11.49 -6.22
N ASN A 60 -4.34 12.62 -6.74
CA ASN A 60 -2.95 12.84 -7.15
C ASN A 60 -2.00 12.78 -5.96
N ASP A 61 -2.31 13.50 -4.88
CA ASP A 61 -1.49 13.52 -3.66
C ASP A 61 -1.39 12.11 -3.05
N THR A 62 -2.50 11.37 -3.03
CA THR A 62 -2.55 9.98 -2.56
C THR A 62 -1.70 9.08 -3.44
N SER A 63 -1.86 9.16 -4.76
CA SER A 63 -1.14 8.32 -5.71
C SER A 63 0.37 8.55 -5.66
N LEU A 64 0.80 9.81 -5.53
CA LEU A 64 2.21 10.15 -5.38
C LEU A 64 2.79 9.58 -4.09
N LYS A 65 2.11 9.74 -2.96
CA LYS A 65 2.53 9.17 -1.68
C LYS A 65 2.66 7.65 -1.70
N VAL A 66 1.76 6.95 -2.40
CA VAL A 66 1.88 5.49 -2.59
C VAL A 66 3.14 5.13 -3.37
N CYS A 67 3.50 5.91 -4.40
CA CYS A 67 4.75 5.69 -5.13
C CYS A 67 5.98 5.97 -4.25
N GLU A 68 5.95 7.03 -3.43
CA GLU A 68 7.00 7.33 -2.47
C GLU A 68 7.16 6.21 -1.44
N GLY A 69 6.05 5.70 -0.89
CA GLY A 69 6.05 4.58 0.05
C GLY A 69 6.61 3.29 -0.55
N GLN A 70 6.29 3.01 -1.82
CA GLN A 70 6.88 1.87 -2.54
C GLN A 70 8.38 2.06 -2.78
N GLN A 71 8.84 3.29 -3.04
CA GLN A 71 10.27 3.56 -3.18
C GLN A 71 11.00 3.33 -1.86
N TYR A 72 10.46 3.80 -0.73
CA TYR A 72 11.03 3.53 0.60
C TYR A 72 11.13 2.03 0.88
N ASP A 73 10.08 1.26 0.56
CA ASP A 73 10.07 -0.19 0.77
C ASP A 73 11.22 -0.87 0.01
N MET A 74 11.41 -0.52 -1.26
CA MET A 74 12.51 -1.02 -2.08
C MET A 74 13.89 -0.59 -1.55
N ASP A 75 14.04 0.68 -1.16
CA ASP A 75 15.31 1.20 -0.65
C ASP A 75 15.70 0.52 0.67
N PHE A 76 14.71 0.20 1.50
CA PHE A 76 14.92 -0.46 2.78
C PHE A 76 15.39 -1.92 2.64
N GLU A 77 15.12 -2.59 1.53
CA GLU A 77 15.64 -3.94 1.28
C GLU A 77 17.17 -3.98 1.30
N ALA A 78 17.82 -2.91 0.80
CA ALA A 78 19.27 -2.79 0.74
C ALA A 78 19.90 -2.40 2.09
N LEU A 79 19.12 -1.97 3.08
CA LEU A 79 19.62 -1.54 4.37
C LEU A 79 19.72 -2.73 5.34
N GLU A 80 20.76 -2.76 6.15
CA GLU A 80 20.88 -3.75 7.23
C GLU A 80 19.84 -3.50 8.31
N ARG A 81 19.61 -2.22 8.66
CA ARG A 81 18.67 -1.79 9.70
C ARG A 81 17.85 -0.61 9.24
N VAL A 82 16.59 -0.61 9.65
CA VAL A 82 15.64 0.50 9.46
C VAL A 82 15.06 0.84 10.83
N PRO A 83 15.10 2.11 11.26
CA PRO A 83 14.43 2.55 12.49
C PRO A 83 12.92 2.30 12.42
N MET A 84 12.30 2.02 13.57
CA MET A 84 10.84 1.80 13.64
C MET A 84 10.05 3.00 13.10
N GLU A 85 10.52 4.21 13.34
CA GLU A 85 9.89 5.43 12.85
C GLU A 85 9.85 5.46 11.31
N ASP A 86 10.95 5.10 10.66
CA ASP A 86 11.06 5.06 9.19
C ASP A 86 10.19 3.95 8.60
N TYR A 87 10.15 2.78 9.25
CA TYR A 87 9.24 1.71 8.87
C TYR A 87 7.77 2.17 8.96
N LEU A 88 7.36 2.77 10.07
CA LEU A 88 6.00 3.29 10.23
C LEU A 88 5.67 4.37 9.20
N HIS A 89 6.62 5.24 8.90
CA HIS A 89 6.46 6.23 7.84
C HIS A 89 6.25 5.57 6.48
N MET A 90 7.07 4.58 6.12
CA MET A 90 6.95 3.84 4.86
C MET A 90 5.57 3.19 4.71
N ILE A 91 5.08 2.45 5.71
CA ILE A 91 3.76 1.79 5.63
C ILE A 91 2.60 2.80 5.64
N SER A 92 2.78 3.96 6.26
CA SER A 92 1.80 5.04 6.17
C SER A 92 1.62 5.51 4.73
N LEU A 93 2.72 5.67 4.00
CA LEU A 93 2.72 6.09 2.60
C LEU A 93 2.30 4.95 1.64
N LYS A 94 2.86 3.75 1.81
CA LYS A 94 2.60 2.61 0.92
C LYS A 94 1.17 2.09 1.02
N THR A 95 0.63 2.02 2.24
CA THR A 95 -0.65 1.34 2.52
C THR A 95 -1.74 2.28 3.04
N ALA A 96 -1.48 3.02 4.13
CA ALA A 96 -2.53 3.73 4.84
C ALA A 96 -3.11 4.91 4.05
N VAL A 97 -2.27 5.67 3.34
CA VAL A 97 -2.75 6.85 2.58
C VAL A 97 -3.71 6.48 1.46
N LEU A 98 -3.59 5.29 0.84
CA LEU A 98 -4.51 4.86 -0.22
C LEU A 98 -5.91 4.62 0.36
N LEU A 99 -6.00 3.98 1.51
CA LEU A 99 -7.26 3.78 2.21
C LEU A 99 -7.88 5.11 2.64
N ALA A 100 -7.07 6.00 3.22
CA ALA A 100 -7.49 7.31 3.65
C ALA A 100 -7.96 8.19 2.48
N GLY A 101 -7.20 8.24 1.40
CA GLY A 101 -7.56 9.00 0.19
C GLY A 101 -8.86 8.51 -0.43
N ALA A 102 -9.04 7.19 -0.54
CA ALA A 102 -10.27 6.60 -1.06
C ALA A 102 -11.49 6.95 -0.17
N ALA A 103 -11.34 6.86 1.15
CA ALA A 103 -12.41 7.19 2.11
C ALA A 103 -12.79 8.68 2.03
N VAL A 104 -11.79 9.58 1.94
CA VAL A 104 -12.05 11.03 1.83
C VAL A 104 -12.67 11.38 0.49
N ILE A 105 -12.25 10.79 -0.63
CA ILE A 105 -12.92 11.00 -1.93
C ILE A 105 -14.38 10.59 -1.83
N GLY A 106 -14.68 9.44 -1.23
CA GLY A 106 -16.05 9.00 -1.00
C GLY A 106 -16.86 9.98 -0.14
N ALA A 107 -16.26 10.51 0.94
CA ALA A 107 -16.89 11.51 1.81
C ALA A 107 -17.19 12.82 1.06
N VAL A 108 -16.25 13.31 0.25
CA VAL A 108 -16.43 14.50 -0.60
C VAL A 108 -17.58 14.29 -1.60
N CYS A 109 -17.65 13.12 -2.24
CA CYS A 109 -18.75 12.76 -3.15
C CYS A 109 -20.09 12.68 -2.41
N GLY A 110 -20.09 12.29 -1.13
CA GLY A 110 -21.25 12.27 -0.26
C GLY A 110 -21.65 13.64 0.31
N GLY A 111 -20.91 14.71 -0.01
CA GLY A 111 -21.19 16.07 0.49
C GLY A 111 -20.76 16.32 1.93
N ALA A 112 -19.81 15.54 2.46
CA ALA A 112 -19.31 15.70 3.81
C ALA A 112 -18.60 17.06 4.03
N SER A 113 -18.69 17.57 5.26
CA SER A 113 -17.94 18.76 5.67
C SER A 113 -16.43 18.54 5.63
N GLN A 114 -15.65 19.62 5.68
CA GLN A 114 -14.17 19.47 5.78
C GLN A 114 -13.79 18.77 7.08
N GLU A 115 -14.44 19.10 8.19
CA GLU A 115 -14.19 18.48 9.49
C GLU A 115 -14.45 16.96 9.47
N ASP A 116 -15.53 16.52 8.83
CA ASP A 116 -15.81 15.08 8.68
C ASP A 116 -14.81 14.40 7.75
N CYS A 117 -14.37 15.08 6.69
CA CYS A 117 -13.31 14.58 5.82
C CYS A 117 -12.00 14.38 6.60
N ASP A 118 -11.63 15.32 7.48
CA ASP A 118 -10.42 15.24 8.31
C ASP A 118 -10.52 14.09 9.32
N ARG A 119 -11.68 13.90 9.94
CA ARG A 119 -11.95 12.78 10.85
C ARG A 119 -11.86 11.43 10.13
N ILE A 120 -12.45 11.33 8.94
CA ILE A 120 -12.42 10.12 8.12
C ILE A 120 -10.98 9.83 7.67
N TYR A 121 -10.21 10.86 7.29
CA TYR A 121 -8.80 10.71 6.93
C TYR A 121 -8.01 10.09 8.08
N THR A 122 -8.12 10.66 9.28
CA THR A 122 -7.43 10.15 10.47
C THR A 122 -7.84 8.70 10.77
N PHE A 123 -9.13 8.42 10.83
CA PHE A 123 -9.64 7.06 11.08
C PHE A 123 -9.11 6.05 10.05
N ALA A 124 -9.18 6.39 8.76
CA ALA A 124 -8.76 5.49 7.69
C ALA A 124 -7.24 5.30 7.65
N THR A 125 -6.46 6.32 8.04
CA THR A 125 -5.01 6.21 8.19
C THR A 125 -4.66 5.22 9.30
N GLU A 126 -5.25 5.37 10.49
CA GLU A 126 -5.02 4.47 11.64
C GLU A 126 -5.45 3.02 11.30
N LEU A 127 -6.56 2.87 10.59
CA LEU A 127 -7.02 1.56 10.13
C LEU A 127 -6.04 0.93 9.13
N GLY A 128 -5.50 1.73 8.23
CA GLY A 128 -4.51 1.28 7.24
C GLY A 128 -3.18 0.87 7.89
N MET A 129 -2.73 1.61 8.90
CA MET A 129 -1.56 1.27 9.71
C MET A 129 -1.77 -0.06 10.46
N ALA A 130 -2.90 -0.20 11.14
CA ALA A 130 -3.25 -1.42 11.86
C ALA A 130 -3.37 -2.63 10.92
N PHE A 131 -3.91 -2.41 9.71
CA PHE A 131 -4.01 -3.44 8.68
C PHE A 131 -2.63 -3.94 8.25
N GLN A 132 -1.69 -3.03 7.96
CA GLN A 132 -0.34 -3.42 7.53
C GLN A 132 0.43 -4.16 8.63
N ILE A 133 0.42 -3.64 9.86
CA ILE A 133 1.08 -4.30 11.00
C ILE A 133 0.50 -5.70 11.20
N ARG A 134 -0.83 -5.86 11.06
CA ARG A 134 -1.48 -7.17 11.13
C ARG A 134 -1.06 -8.09 9.98
N ASP A 135 -0.91 -7.58 8.77
CA ASP A 135 -0.43 -8.37 7.61
C ASP A 135 0.98 -8.90 7.87
N ASP A 136 1.88 -8.09 8.38
CA ASP A 136 3.24 -8.48 8.77
C ASP A 136 3.26 -9.58 9.85
N ILE A 137 2.38 -9.46 10.85
CA ILE A 137 2.22 -10.49 11.88
C ILE A 137 1.71 -11.79 11.28
N LEU A 138 0.73 -11.72 10.39
CA LEU A 138 0.16 -12.89 9.73
C LEU A 138 1.15 -13.55 8.75
N ASP A 139 2.03 -12.79 8.10
CA ASP A 139 3.09 -13.37 7.27
C ASP A 139 4.04 -14.23 8.10
N SER A 140 4.32 -13.85 9.35
CA SER A 140 5.22 -14.59 10.23
C SER A 140 4.53 -15.73 11.00
N TYR A 141 3.30 -15.53 11.48
CA TYR A 141 2.60 -16.42 12.42
C TYR A 141 1.24 -16.90 11.93
N GLY A 142 0.79 -16.48 10.75
CA GLY A 142 -0.49 -16.88 10.19
C GLY A 142 -0.54 -18.33 9.70
N THR A 143 -1.69 -18.71 9.16
CA THR A 143 -1.86 -19.97 8.43
C THR A 143 -1.98 -19.67 6.94
N GLN A 144 -1.65 -20.64 6.08
CA GLN A 144 -1.78 -20.51 4.63
C GLN A 144 -3.19 -20.10 4.20
N ASP A 145 -4.20 -20.59 4.93
CA ASP A 145 -5.62 -20.27 4.67
C ASP A 145 -5.97 -18.83 5.03
N SER A 146 -5.33 -18.26 6.06
CA SER A 146 -5.59 -16.88 6.50
C SER A 146 -4.86 -15.82 5.66
N LEU A 147 -3.71 -16.18 5.07
CA LEU A 147 -2.84 -15.25 4.37
C LEU A 147 -3.03 -15.28 2.83
N GLY A 148 -3.41 -16.42 2.27
CA GLY A 148 -3.53 -16.60 0.81
C GLY A 148 -2.20 -16.55 0.04
N LYS A 149 -1.07 -16.48 0.76
CA LYS A 149 0.32 -16.51 0.25
C LYS A 149 1.18 -17.46 1.12
N LYS A 150 2.43 -17.71 0.72
CA LYS A 150 3.38 -18.52 1.47
C LYS A 150 3.77 -17.78 2.76
N ILE A 151 3.74 -18.49 3.90
CA ILE A 151 4.17 -17.96 5.20
C ILE A 151 5.67 -17.69 5.21
N GLY A 152 6.10 -16.58 5.84
CA GLY A 152 7.51 -16.20 5.96
C GLY A 152 8.11 -15.70 4.64
N GLY A 153 7.27 -15.31 3.68
CA GLY A 153 7.69 -14.75 2.41
C GLY A 153 8.51 -13.47 2.61
N ASP A 154 8.01 -12.57 3.40
CA ASP A 154 8.64 -11.27 3.66
C ASP A 154 10.03 -11.42 4.32
N ILE A 155 10.17 -12.35 5.26
CA ILE A 155 11.47 -12.65 5.89
C ILE A 155 12.44 -13.25 4.87
N THR A 156 11.97 -14.16 4.01
CA THR A 156 12.79 -14.83 3.00
C THR A 156 13.27 -13.84 1.93
N GLU A 157 12.49 -12.83 1.62
CA GLU A 157 12.78 -11.77 0.66
C GLU A 157 13.60 -10.62 1.29
N GLY A 158 13.87 -10.67 2.59
CA GLY A 158 14.66 -9.65 3.30
C GLY A 158 13.90 -8.35 3.57
N LYS A 159 12.57 -8.37 3.45
CA LYS A 159 11.72 -7.20 3.70
C LYS A 159 11.76 -6.76 5.15
N LYS A 160 11.67 -5.47 5.34
CA LYS A 160 11.58 -4.85 6.67
C LYS A 160 10.12 -4.84 7.10
N THR A 161 9.77 -5.76 7.98
CA THR A 161 8.44 -5.87 8.59
C THR A 161 8.44 -5.25 9.98
N PHE A 162 7.25 -5.01 10.54
CA PHE A 162 7.14 -4.56 11.94
C PHE A 162 7.92 -5.46 12.90
N LEU A 163 7.80 -6.77 12.73
CA LEU A 163 8.45 -7.75 13.62
C LEU A 163 9.97 -7.77 13.47
N THR A 164 10.48 -7.74 12.24
CA THR A 164 11.94 -7.75 12.00
C THR A 164 12.57 -6.44 12.48
N THR A 165 11.91 -5.31 12.25
CA THR A 165 12.36 -3.98 12.70
C THR A 165 12.37 -3.91 14.22
N ALA A 166 11.30 -4.32 14.90
CA ALA A 166 11.23 -4.36 16.36
C ALA A 166 12.28 -5.31 16.98
N ALA A 167 12.46 -6.50 16.38
CA ALA A 167 13.46 -7.45 16.87
C ALA A 167 14.88 -6.89 16.73
N MET A 168 15.18 -6.18 15.63
CA MET A 168 16.50 -5.55 15.44
C MET A 168 16.74 -4.42 16.44
N GLU A 169 15.75 -3.61 16.77
CA GLU A 169 15.87 -2.59 17.82
C GLU A 169 16.12 -3.22 19.19
N LEU A 170 15.38 -4.27 19.54
CA LEU A 170 15.56 -4.98 20.80
C LEU A 170 16.91 -5.72 20.90
N SER A 171 17.43 -6.23 19.79
CA SER A 171 18.72 -6.92 19.76
C SER A 171 19.91 -5.99 19.96
N LEU A 172 19.73 -4.68 19.80
CA LEU A 172 20.76 -3.67 20.09
C LEU A 172 20.98 -3.42 21.58
N ILE A 173 20.13 -3.97 22.42
CA ILE A 173 20.20 -3.82 23.87
C ILE A 173 21.11 -4.89 24.49
N HIS A 174 21.62 -5.79 23.73
CA HIS A 174 22.55 -6.85 24.09
C HIS A 174 23.80 -6.80 23.22
#